data_a269a2a80702c05fa4db46906bd74df1
#
_entry.id   a269a2a80702c05fa4db46906bd74df1
#
_cell.length_a   1.000
_cell.length_b   1.000
_cell.length_c   1.000
_cell.angle_alpha   90.00
_cell.angle_beta   90.00
_cell.angle_gamma   90.00
#
_symmetry.space_group_name_H-M   'P 1'
#
loop_
_entity.id
_entity.type
_entity.pdbx_description
1 polymer ?
#
loop_
_entity_poly.entity_id
_entity_poly.type
_entity_poly.pdbx_seq_one_letter_code
_entity_poly.pdbx_strand_id
1 'polypeptide(L)'
;MEKEMTLGSLFDGIAGFPLAAAQNGIKTIWASEIVGDCIDIVKKHFPEIQHLGDITKINGGEIPPVDIISFGSPCQNLSTAGNQKGLDGEKSQLFFEAIRIIYEMRGATNGKYPKYIIWENVAGAFSSNKGQDFRRVLEEITKTYIPMPNSRRWATSGMVRSAAG
;
A
#
# COMPACT_ATOMS: atom_id res chain seq x y z
N MET A 1 -25.42 -1.63 -14.87
CA MET A 1 -24.82 -0.81 -13.79
C MET A 1 -23.37 -1.21 -13.68
N GLU A 2 -22.45 -0.26 -13.88
CA GLU A 2 -21.03 -0.55 -13.61
C GLU A 2 -20.87 -0.90 -12.14
N LYS A 3 -20.07 -1.92 -11.87
CA LYS A 3 -19.78 -2.36 -10.49
C LYS A 3 -18.96 -1.28 -9.81
N GLU A 4 -19.44 -0.73 -8.70
CA GLU A 4 -18.70 0.21 -7.87
C GLU A 4 -17.36 -0.39 -7.44
N MET A 5 -16.27 0.35 -7.64
CA MET A 5 -14.94 -0.07 -7.21
C MET A 5 -14.81 0.04 -5.69
N THR A 6 -14.02 -0.86 -5.12
CA THR A 6 -13.84 -0.95 -3.67
C THR A 6 -12.38 -0.74 -3.27
N LEU A 7 -12.18 -0.11 -2.10
CA LEU A 7 -10.86 0.19 -1.52
C LEU A 7 -10.70 -0.45 -0.14
N GLY A 8 -9.49 -0.96 0.10
CA GLY A 8 -8.95 -1.21 1.43
C GLY A 8 -7.72 -0.33 1.67
N SER A 9 -7.63 0.31 2.82
CA SER A 9 -6.56 1.24 3.17
C SER A 9 -5.72 0.69 4.31
N LEU A 10 -4.40 0.57 4.10
CA LEU A 10 -3.44 0.17 5.13
C LEU A 10 -2.61 1.38 5.54
N PHE A 11 -2.26 1.48 6.84
CA PHE A 11 -1.62 2.66 7.43
C PHE A 11 -2.44 3.92 7.18
N ASP A 12 -3.74 3.82 7.45
CA ASP A 12 -4.75 4.76 6.97
C ASP A 12 -4.62 6.17 7.55
N GLY A 13 -3.99 6.32 8.72
CA GLY A 13 -3.89 7.60 9.41
C GLY A 13 -5.28 8.17 9.68
N ILE A 14 -5.54 9.38 9.20
CA ILE A 14 -6.79 10.12 9.36
C ILE A 14 -7.74 9.99 8.16
N ALA A 15 -7.68 8.89 7.40
CA ALA A 15 -8.52 8.59 6.25
C ALA A 15 -8.23 9.43 4.98
N GLY A 16 -6.96 9.72 4.68
CA GLY A 16 -6.61 10.44 3.45
C GLY A 16 -6.99 9.68 2.18
N PHE A 17 -6.71 8.37 2.11
CA PHE A 17 -7.11 7.52 0.99
C PHE A 17 -8.63 7.28 0.93
N PRO A 18 -9.34 6.97 2.03
CA PRO A 18 -10.79 6.89 2.04
C PRO A 18 -11.49 8.16 1.56
N LEU A 19 -11.01 9.34 1.97
CA LEU A 19 -11.56 10.61 1.50
C LEU A 19 -11.39 10.79 -0.01
N ALA A 20 -10.19 10.53 -0.53
CA ALA A 20 -9.92 10.59 -1.96
C ALA A 20 -10.77 9.57 -2.74
N ALA A 21 -10.94 8.36 -2.21
CA ALA A 21 -11.79 7.33 -2.78
C ALA A 21 -13.25 7.78 -2.88
N ALA A 22 -13.82 8.30 -1.80
CA ALA A 22 -15.19 8.81 -1.77
C ALA A 22 -15.44 9.92 -2.79
N GLN A 23 -14.47 10.85 -2.96
CA GLN A 23 -14.54 11.92 -3.97
C GLN A 23 -14.53 11.40 -5.42
N ASN A 24 -14.06 10.17 -5.64
CA ASN A 24 -13.98 9.52 -6.95
C ASN A 24 -15.00 8.37 -7.13
N GLY A 25 -16.02 8.26 -6.27
CA GLY A 25 -17.04 7.24 -6.38
C GLY A 25 -16.53 5.82 -6.08
N ILE A 26 -15.48 5.69 -5.27
CA ILE A 26 -14.89 4.44 -4.82
C ILE A 26 -15.29 4.21 -3.37
N LYS A 27 -15.83 3.04 -3.06
CA LYS A 27 -16.26 2.69 -1.71
C LYS A 27 -15.14 2.08 -0.89
N THR A 28 -14.77 2.70 0.22
CA THR A 28 -13.84 2.07 1.18
C THR A 28 -14.57 1.03 2.02
N ILE A 29 -14.06 -0.20 2.04
CA ILE A 29 -14.66 -1.32 2.77
C ILE A 29 -14.02 -1.47 4.15
N TRP A 30 -12.68 -1.38 4.21
CA TRP A 30 -11.94 -1.52 5.46
C TRP A 30 -10.69 -0.64 5.48
N ALA A 31 -10.22 -0.36 6.70
CA ALA A 31 -9.00 0.36 6.97
C ALA A 31 -8.21 -0.28 8.13
N SER A 32 -6.88 -0.17 8.09
CA SER A 32 -5.97 -0.60 9.13
C SER A 32 -5.13 0.57 9.63
N GLU A 33 -5.20 0.82 10.93
CA GLU A 33 -4.45 1.83 11.67
C GLU A 33 -4.34 1.39 13.13
N ILE A 34 -3.27 1.81 13.83
CA ILE A 34 -3.03 1.47 15.24
C ILE A 34 -3.15 2.69 16.18
N VAL A 35 -3.08 3.90 15.64
CA VAL A 35 -3.14 5.13 16.44
C VAL A 35 -4.59 5.45 16.79
N GLY A 36 -4.92 5.41 18.09
CA GLY A 36 -6.30 5.58 18.57
C GLY A 36 -6.98 6.84 18.09
N ASP A 37 -6.31 7.99 18.21
CA ASP A 37 -6.88 9.28 17.79
C ASP A 37 -7.20 9.31 16.28
N CYS A 38 -6.36 8.66 15.45
CA CYS A 38 -6.61 8.52 14.03
C CYS A 38 -7.85 7.66 13.77
N ILE A 39 -7.94 6.52 14.47
CA ILE A 39 -9.08 5.60 14.38
C ILE A 39 -10.40 6.31 14.76
N ASP A 40 -10.39 7.14 15.80
CA ASP A 40 -11.57 7.88 16.25
C ASP A 40 -12.01 8.92 15.21
N ILE A 41 -11.07 9.58 14.55
CA ILE A 41 -11.35 10.49 13.43
C ILE A 41 -12.03 9.72 12.28
N VAL A 42 -11.45 8.58 11.88
CA VAL A 42 -12.01 7.75 10.80
C VAL A 42 -13.43 7.28 11.15
N LYS A 43 -13.65 6.74 12.34
CA LYS A 43 -14.96 6.28 12.78
C LYS A 43 -16.01 7.40 12.81
N LYS A 44 -15.60 8.62 13.13
CA LYS A 44 -16.49 9.79 13.16
C LYS A 44 -16.94 10.22 11.76
N HIS A 45 -16.04 10.19 10.77
CA HIS A 45 -16.30 10.71 9.43
C HIS A 45 -16.71 9.62 8.42
N PHE A 46 -16.32 8.37 8.67
CA PHE A 46 -16.57 7.21 7.83
C PHE A 46 -16.99 6.01 8.69
N PRO A 47 -18.16 6.09 9.37
CA PRO A 47 -18.60 5.06 10.31
C PRO A 47 -18.86 3.69 9.67
N GLU A 48 -19.02 3.65 8.33
CA GLU A 48 -19.24 2.44 7.55
C GLU A 48 -17.96 1.64 7.28
N ILE A 49 -16.77 2.23 7.48
CA ILE A 49 -15.49 1.56 7.23
C ILE A 49 -15.22 0.57 8.37
N GLN A 50 -15.01 -0.71 8.02
CA GLN A 50 -14.57 -1.72 8.96
C GLN A 50 -13.12 -1.47 9.39
N HIS A 51 -12.88 -1.27 10.69
CA HIS A 51 -11.52 -1.07 11.22
C HIS A 51 -10.88 -2.40 11.58
N LEU A 52 -9.70 -2.69 10.98
CA LEU A 52 -8.99 -3.96 11.14
C LEU A 52 -7.86 -3.91 12.19
N GLY A 53 -7.50 -2.71 12.68
CA GLY A 53 -6.46 -2.53 13.70
C GLY A 53 -5.06 -2.77 13.17
N ASP A 54 -4.26 -3.55 13.94
CA ASP A 54 -2.85 -3.79 13.69
C ASP A 54 -2.60 -4.67 12.45
N ILE A 55 -1.87 -4.14 11.48
CA ILE A 55 -1.56 -4.81 10.21
C ILE A 55 -0.87 -6.17 10.41
N THR A 56 -0.08 -6.34 11.46
CA THR A 56 0.65 -7.60 11.74
C THR A 56 -0.29 -8.75 12.15
N LYS A 57 -1.54 -8.43 12.50
CA LYS A 57 -2.57 -9.38 12.94
C LYS A 57 -3.59 -9.70 11.86
N ILE A 58 -3.55 -8.99 10.73
CA ILE A 58 -4.49 -9.17 9.64
C ILE A 58 -4.09 -10.39 8.81
N ASN A 59 -5.06 -11.29 8.56
CA ASN A 59 -4.96 -12.32 7.53
C ASN A 59 -5.65 -11.80 6.26
N GLY A 60 -4.87 -11.48 5.23
CA GLY A 60 -5.38 -10.92 3.98
C GLY A 60 -6.33 -11.86 3.21
N GLY A 61 -6.26 -13.15 3.48
CA GLY A 61 -7.15 -14.16 2.89
C GLY A 61 -8.54 -14.23 3.55
N GLU A 62 -8.70 -13.65 4.74
CA GLU A 62 -9.94 -13.70 5.53
C GLU A 62 -10.72 -12.38 5.56
N ILE A 63 -10.09 -11.27 5.12
CA ILE A 63 -10.76 -9.98 5.04
C ILE A 63 -11.54 -9.83 3.72
N PRO A 64 -12.56 -8.95 3.67
CA PRO A 64 -13.32 -8.72 2.44
C PRO A 64 -12.40 -8.33 1.28
N PRO A 65 -12.45 -9.03 0.13
CA PRO A 65 -11.65 -8.69 -1.03
C PRO A 65 -12.09 -7.36 -1.64
N VAL A 66 -11.11 -6.54 -2.05
CA VAL A 66 -11.31 -5.21 -2.61
C VAL A 66 -10.60 -5.04 -3.96
N ASP A 67 -11.11 -4.15 -4.81
CA ASP A 67 -10.50 -3.87 -6.12
C ASP A 67 -9.14 -3.16 -5.98
N ILE A 68 -9.00 -2.30 -4.96
CA ILE A 68 -7.82 -1.47 -4.73
C ILE A 68 -7.33 -1.69 -3.30
N ILE A 69 -6.02 -1.87 -3.11
CA ILE A 69 -5.36 -1.70 -1.81
C ILE A 69 -4.44 -0.48 -1.91
N SER A 70 -4.64 0.50 -1.02
CA SER A 70 -3.75 1.64 -0.87
C SER A 70 -2.93 1.53 0.42
N PHE A 71 -1.67 1.97 0.38
CA PHE A 71 -0.84 2.06 1.57
C PHE A 71 0.31 3.05 1.43
N GLY A 72 0.57 3.78 2.53
CA GLY A 72 1.75 4.58 2.74
C GLY A 72 2.54 4.01 3.91
N SER A 73 3.36 2.99 3.68
CA SER A 73 4.13 2.38 4.77
C SER A 73 5.12 3.38 5.37
N PRO A 74 5.31 3.41 6.71
CA PRO A 74 6.32 4.26 7.34
C PRO A 74 7.71 3.95 6.79
N CYS A 75 8.27 4.86 5.99
CA CYS A 75 9.57 4.71 5.34
C CYS A 75 10.66 5.57 5.99
N GLN A 76 10.86 5.43 7.30
CA GLN A 76 11.93 6.17 7.98
C GLN A 76 13.33 5.76 7.54
N ASN A 77 13.50 4.60 6.91
CA ASN A 77 14.78 4.14 6.39
C ASN A 77 15.03 4.56 4.93
N LEU A 78 14.00 4.98 4.19
CA LEU A 78 14.10 5.52 2.82
C LEU A 78 14.16 7.06 2.81
N SER A 79 13.98 7.73 3.96
CA SER A 79 14.03 9.18 4.04
C SER A 79 15.48 9.68 4.13
N THR A 80 15.75 10.81 3.52
CA THR A 80 17.06 11.50 3.57
C THR A 80 17.47 11.93 4.98
N ALA A 81 16.55 11.96 5.94
CA ALA A 81 16.78 12.29 7.36
C ALA A 81 17.00 11.05 8.25
N GLY A 82 16.87 9.83 7.73
CA GLY A 82 17.06 8.59 8.47
C GLY A 82 18.42 7.93 8.23
N ASN A 83 18.71 6.83 8.91
CA ASN A 83 19.97 6.09 8.87
C ASN A 83 20.25 5.35 7.53
N GLN A 84 19.55 5.67 6.44
CA GLN A 84 19.73 5.15 5.07
C GLN A 84 19.95 3.63 4.97
N LYS A 85 19.37 2.82 5.88
CA LYS A 85 19.49 1.36 5.85
C LYS A 85 18.65 0.69 4.75
N GLY A 86 17.95 1.48 3.92
CA GLY A 86 17.13 0.96 2.83
C GLY A 86 16.02 0.02 3.31
N LEU A 87 15.65 -0.95 2.48
CA LEU A 87 14.65 -1.97 2.78
C LEU A 87 15.12 -3.02 3.81
N ASP A 88 16.38 -3.05 4.18
CA ASP A 88 16.93 -4.02 5.14
C ASP A 88 16.79 -3.58 6.62
N GLY A 89 16.19 -2.40 6.90
CA GLY A 89 15.94 -1.91 8.26
C GLY A 89 14.65 -2.45 8.87
N GLU A 90 14.58 -2.52 10.22
CA GLU A 90 13.40 -3.01 10.98
C GLU A 90 12.08 -2.34 10.56
N LYS A 91 12.12 -1.05 10.19
CA LYS A 91 10.93 -0.29 9.78
C LYS A 91 10.45 -0.63 8.36
N SER A 92 11.24 -1.35 7.59
CA SER A 92 10.81 -1.88 6.29
C SER A 92 9.95 -3.12 6.43
N GLN A 93 9.92 -3.76 7.61
CA GLN A 93 9.05 -4.91 7.87
C GLN A 93 7.57 -4.57 7.63
N LEU A 94 7.14 -3.35 7.96
CA LEU A 94 5.76 -2.91 7.74
C LEU A 94 5.37 -2.83 6.25
N PHE A 95 6.31 -2.49 5.37
CA PHE A 95 6.10 -2.62 3.92
C PHE A 95 5.82 -4.08 3.53
N PHE A 96 6.61 -5.01 4.05
CA PHE A 96 6.42 -6.43 3.75
C PHE A 96 5.12 -7.00 4.33
N GLU A 97 4.62 -6.45 5.45
CA GLU A 97 3.29 -6.79 5.96
C GLU A 97 2.17 -6.40 4.97
N ALA A 98 2.26 -5.21 4.36
CA ALA A 98 1.32 -4.82 3.31
C ALA A 98 1.41 -5.77 2.10
N ILE A 99 2.61 -6.13 1.68
CA ILE A 99 2.83 -7.09 0.58
C ILE A 99 2.27 -8.47 0.94
N ARG A 100 2.44 -8.94 2.18
CA ARG A 100 1.88 -10.20 2.67
C ARG A 100 0.36 -10.21 2.54
N ILE A 101 -0.33 -9.19 3.05
CA ILE A 101 -1.80 -9.08 2.98
C ILE A 101 -2.29 -9.09 1.53
N ILE A 102 -1.61 -8.37 0.63
CA ILE A 102 -1.94 -8.34 -0.80
C ILE A 102 -1.86 -9.75 -1.39
N TYR A 103 -0.78 -10.50 -1.12
CA TYR A 103 -0.61 -11.84 -1.68
C TYR A 103 -1.50 -12.89 -1.03
N GLU A 104 -1.81 -12.76 0.26
CA GLU A 104 -2.82 -13.59 0.94
C GLU A 104 -4.21 -13.41 0.29
N MET A 105 -4.62 -12.15 0.04
CA MET A 105 -5.88 -11.86 -0.67
C MET A 105 -5.86 -12.41 -2.10
N ARG A 106 -4.77 -12.24 -2.84
CA ARG A 106 -4.64 -12.80 -4.19
C ARG A 106 -4.72 -14.32 -4.17
N GLY A 107 -4.06 -14.98 -3.22
CA GLY A 107 -4.14 -16.42 -3.04
C GLY A 107 -5.57 -16.91 -2.78
N ALA A 108 -6.26 -16.27 -1.84
CA ALA A 108 -7.63 -16.61 -1.47
C ALA A 108 -8.66 -16.34 -2.60
N THR A 109 -8.35 -15.44 -3.53
CA THR A 109 -9.24 -15.04 -4.62
C THR A 109 -8.80 -15.54 -6.01
N ASN A 110 -7.88 -16.50 -6.09
CA ASN A 110 -7.31 -17.01 -7.35
C ASN A 110 -6.77 -15.86 -8.25
N GLY A 111 -6.08 -14.90 -7.66
CA GLY A 111 -5.49 -13.77 -8.35
C GLY A 111 -6.46 -12.66 -8.74
N LYS A 112 -7.76 -12.75 -8.39
CA LYS A 112 -8.78 -11.80 -8.83
C LYS A 112 -8.70 -10.46 -8.10
N TYR A 113 -8.30 -10.44 -6.84
CA TYR A 113 -8.24 -9.25 -5.99
C TYR A 113 -6.93 -9.21 -5.19
N PRO A 114 -6.39 -8.00 -4.90
CA PRO A 114 -6.76 -6.73 -5.51
C PRO A 114 -6.35 -6.66 -6.97
N LYS A 115 -7.02 -5.80 -7.76
CA LYS A 115 -6.66 -5.49 -9.16
C LYS A 115 -5.59 -4.40 -9.24
N TYR A 116 -5.66 -3.46 -8.31
CA TYR A 116 -4.78 -2.30 -8.26
C TYR A 116 -4.15 -2.14 -6.88
N ILE A 117 -2.92 -1.67 -6.87
CA ILE A 117 -2.17 -1.32 -5.67
C ILE A 117 -1.74 0.13 -5.83
N ILE A 118 -2.02 0.95 -4.81
CA ILE A 118 -1.56 2.33 -4.73
C ILE A 118 -0.55 2.40 -3.58
N TRP A 119 0.71 2.62 -3.91
CA TRP A 119 1.76 2.86 -2.92
C TRP A 119 2.15 4.33 -2.91
N GLU A 120 1.98 4.98 -1.77
CA GLU A 120 2.40 6.36 -1.52
C GLU A 120 3.68 6.35 -0.69
N ASN A 121 4.61 7.24 -1.00
CA ASN A 121 5.80 7.42 -0.20
C ASN A 121 6.47 8.77 -0.43
N VAL A 122 7.43 9.11 0.48
CA VAL A 122 8.22 10.33 0.37
C VAL A 122 9.12 10.32 -0.88
N ALA A 123 9.41 11.50 -1.43
CA ALA A 123 10.23 11.63 -2.65
C ALA A 123 11.61 10.97 -2.54
N GLY A 124 12.18 10.88 -1.33
CA GLY A 124 13.45 10.18 -1.06
C GLY A 124 13.44 8.69 -1.40
N ALA A 125 12.28 8.04 -1.43
CA ALA A 125 12.14 6.63 -1.79
C ALA A 125 12.64 6.34 -3.22
N PHE A 126 12.45 7.28 -4.16
CA PHE A 126 12.86 7.13 -5.55
C PHE A 126 14.39 7.21 -5.78
N SER A 127 15.13 7.83 -4.85
CA SER A 127 16.57 8.06 -4.97
C SER A 127 17.40 7.24 -3.98
N SER A 128 16.78 6.62 -2.99
CA SER A 128 17.44 5.79 -1.99
C SER A 128 18.28 4.70 -2.66
N ASN A 129 19.51 4.49 -2.17
CA ASN A 129 20.46 3.53 -2.72
C ASN A 129 20.59 3.62 -4.25
N LYS A 130 20.70 4.87 -4.78
CA LYS A 130 20.76 5.15 -6.23
C LYS A 130 19.55 4.60 -7.00
N GLY A 131 18.37 4.55 -6.38
CA GLY A 131 17.14 4.06 -6.97
C GLY A 131 16.92 2.54 -6.87
N GLN A 132 17.87 1.79 -6.29
CA GLN A 132 17.76 0.33 -6.16
C GLN A 132 16.65 -0.08 -5.19
N ASP A 133 16.44 0.70 -4.11
CA ASP A 133 15.39 0.39 -3.14
C ASP A 133 14.00 0.53 -3.77
N PHE A 134 13.79 1.53 -4.61
CA PHE A 134 12.53 1.68 -5.33
C PHE A 134 12.33 0.56 -6.37
N ARG A 135 13.40 0.14 -7.07
CA ARG A 135 13.33 -1.04 -7.93
C ARG A 135 12.84 -2.26 -7.16
N ARG A 136 13.44 -2.52 -5.99
CA ARG A 136 13.04 -3.65 -5.12
C ARG A 136 11.58 -3.55 -4.69
N VAL A 137 11.08 -2.35 -4.35
CA VAL A 137 9.66 -2.13 -4.07
C VAL A 137 8.79 -2.57 -5.24
N LEU A 138 9.13 -2.15 -6.47
CA LEU A 138 8.38 -2.53 -7.66
C LEU A 138 8.45 -4.05 -7.91
N GLU A 139 9.63 -4.66 -7.76
CA GLU A 139 9.81 -6.10 -7.90
C GLU A 139 9.01 -6.89 -6.86
N GLU A 140 8.95 -6.43 -5.60
CA GLU A 140 8.14 -7.05 -4.56
C GLU A 140 6.63 -6.94 -4.84
N ILE A 141 6.17 -5.79 -5.32
CA ILE A 141 4.76 -5.59 -5.66
C ILE A 141 4.34 -6.42 -6.89
N THR A 142 5.19 -6.50 -7.91
CA THR A 142 4.82 -7.11 -9.19
C THR A 142 5.27 -8.56 -9.33
N LYS A 143 6.18 -9.02 -8.46
CA LYS A 143 6.92 -10.30 -8.56
C LYS A 143 7.58 -10.49 -9.94
N THR A 144 7.99 -9.39 -10.55
CA THR A 144 8.60 -9.35 -11.87
C THR A 144 9.91 -8.56 -11.80
N TYR A 145 10.92 -9.02 -12.51
CA TYR A 145 12.17 -8.26 -12.63
C TYR A 145 11.91 -6.89 -13.29
N ILE A 146 12.37 -5.85 -12.65
CA ILE A 146 12.24 -4.46 -13.13
C ILE A 146 13.62 -3.91 -13.47
N PRO A 147 13.95 -3.63 -14.74
CA PRO A 147 15.22 -3.04 -15.11
C PRO A 147 15.33 -1.61 -14.58
N MET A 148 16.55 -1.21 -14.20
CA MET A 148 16.80 0.19 -13.86
C MET A 148 16.60 1.08 -15.09
N PRO A 149 16.00 2.26 -14.93
CA PRO A 149 15.91 3.23 -16.04
C PRO A 149 17.30 3.62 -16.56
N ASN A 150 17.44 3.81 -17.88
CA ASN A 150 18.70 4.25 -18.50
C ASN A 150 19.21 5.57 -17.90
N SER A 151 18.31 6.47 -17.53
CA SER A 151 18.61 7.72 -16.82
C SER A 151 19.09 7.53 -15.39
N ARG A 152 18.98 6.33 -14.83
CA ARG A 152 19.15 6.01 -13.41
C ARG A 152 18.26 6.85 -12.46
N ARG A 153 17.19 7.41 -13.00
CA ARG A 153 16.19 8.19 -12.26
C ARG A 153 14.80 7.62 -12.53
N TRP A 154 14.07 7.38 -11.48
CA TRP A 154 12.66 6.99 -11.55
C TRP A 154 11.77 8.22 -11.74
N ALA A 155 10.65 8.05 -12.43
CA ALA A 155 9.58 9.03 -12.40
C ALA A 155 8.99 9.14 -10.99
N THR A 156 8.51 10.31 -10.61
CA THR A 156 7.91 10.55 -9.29
C THR A 156 6.48 10.03 -9.19
N SER A 157 5.90 9.62 -10.30
CA SER A 157 4.60 8.94 -10.39
C SER A 157 4.59 8.05 -11.62
N GLY A 158 3.76 7.02 -11.60
CA GLY A 158 3.63 6.12 -12.74
C GLY A 158 2.83 4.88 -12.40
N MET A 159 2.57 4.07 -13.43
CA MET A 159 1.90 2.79 -13.31
C MET A 159 2.83 1.68 -13.79
N VAL A 160 2.91 0.60 -13.03
CA VAL A 160 3.61 -0.63 -13.42
C VAL A 160 2.59 -1.75 -13.50
N ARG A 161 2.63 -2.51 -14.59
CA ARG A 161 1.77 -3.69 -14.78
C ARG A 161 2.54 -4.93 -14.34
N SER A 162 1.92 -5.77 -13.52
CA SER A 162 2.44 -7.10 -13.23
C SER A 162 2.36 -7.99 -14.47
N ALA A 163 3.40 -8.82 -14.70
CA ALA A 163 3.36 -9.85 -15.74
C ALA A 163 2.48 -11.05 -15.36
N ALA A 164 2.12 -11.18 -14.09
CA ALA A 164 1.29 -12.28 -13.59
C ALA A 164 -0.23 -12.02 -13.69
N GLY A 165 -0.64 -10.96 -14.38
CA GLY A 165 -2.06 -10.61 -14.61
C GLY A 165 -2.64 -9.73 -13.56
#